data_2c53e3f5c7ca33edc27eca53fd793627
#
_entry.id   2c53e3f5c7ca33edc27eca53fd793627
#
_cell.length_a   1.000
_cell.length_b   1.000
_cell.length_c   1.000
_cell.angle_alpha   90.00
_cell.angle_beta   90.00
_cell.angle_gamma   90.00
#
_symmetry.space_group_name_H-M   'P 1'
#
loop_
_entity.id
_entity.type
_entity.pdbx_description
1 polymer ?
#
loop_
_entity_poly.entity_id
_entity_poly.type
_entity_poly.pdbx_seq_one_letter_code
_entity_poly.pdbx_strand_id
1 'polypeptide(L)'
;MIKLRIITLLIVTLFCLDIYSFPIPKNGEVKFDVIRKNKVIGSHEIRFTENDDVLIVETNIDIEVKVLFVSAYEFAHQSTETWISGNFTKITAHSDFEDEREYFIKGQDNNDSFLASGMDGKLELNKNILPSNFWN
;
A
#
# COMPACT_ATOMS: atom_id res chain seq x y z
N MET A 1 10.70 22.01 45.03
CA MET A 1 9.74 22.30 43.93
C MET A 1 10.37 22.15 42.53
N ILE A 2 11.58 22.62 42.26
CA ILE A 2 12.26 22.54 40.96
C ILE A 2 12.53 21.07 40.56
N LYS A 3 13.04 20.22 41.47
CA LYS A 3 13.32 18.79 41.20
C LYS A 3 12.08 18.02 40.79
N LEU A 4 10.92 18.30 41.40
CA LEU A 4 9.65 17.62 41.04
C LEU A 4 9.18 18.02 39.63
N ARG A 5 9.33 19.29 39.25
CA ARG A 5 8.98 19.77 37.90
C ARG A 5 9.87 19.18 36.80
N ILE A 6 11.17 18.98 37.08
CA ILE A 6 12.11 18.35 36.16
C ILE A 6 11.74 16.87 35.94
N ILE A 7 11.40 16.17 37.02
CA ILE A 7 10.98 14.74 36.91
C ILE A 7 9.68 14.62 36.11
N THR A 8 8.71 15.51 36.35
CA THR A 8 7.45 15.52 35.59
C THR A 8 7.70 15.81 34.09
N LEU A 9 8.58 16.76 33.78
CA LEU A 9 8.94 17.06 32.38
C LEU A 9 9.64 15.89 31.72
N LEU A 10 10.54 15.20 32.42
CA LEU A 10 11.23 14.01 31.91
C LEU A 10 10.27 12.84 31.63
N ILE A 11 9.28 12.62 32.48
CA ILE A 11 8.26 11.59 32.29
C ILE A 11 7.38 11.89 31.08
N VAL A 12 6.99 13.16 30.88
CA VAL A 12 6.17 13.57 29.72
C VAL A 12 6.93 13.38 28.40
N THR A 13 8.24 13.66 28.38
CA THR A 13 9.05 13.44 27.15
C THR A 13 9.28 11.97 26.84
N LEU A 14 9.26 11.07 27.82
CA LEU A 14 9.37 9.61 27.57
C LEU A 14 8.09 9.01 26.95
N PHE A 15 6.94 9.66 27.07
CA PHE A 15 5.68 9.19 26.48
C PHE A 15 5.44 9.71 25.05
N CYS A 16 6.28 10.59 24.52
CA CYS A 16 6.23 11.06 23.14
C CYS A 16 7.11 10.21 22.21
N LEU A 17 7.07 8.91 22.34
CA LEU A 17 7.57 8.03 21.29
C LEU A 17 6.44 7.90 20.26
N ASP A 18 6.60 8.57 19.14
CA ASP A 18 5.75 8.35 17.98
C ASP A 18 5.86 6.88 17.57
N ILE A 19 4.88 6.09 17.98
CA ILE A 19 4.73 4.72 17.53
C ILE A 19 4.12 4.82 16.14
N TYR A 20 4.94 5.10 15.13
CA TYR A 20 4.60 4.83 13.74
C TYR A 20 4.66 3.32 13.54
N SER A 21 3.63 2.64 13.98
CA SER A 21 3.40 1.27 13.64
C SER A 21 2.12 1.23 12.81
N PHE A 22 2.24 0.97 11.53
CA PHE A 22 1.12 0.43 10.78
C PHE A 22 0.76 -0.89 11.43
N PRO A 23 -0.47 -1.08 11.89
CA PRO A 23 -0.84 -2.33 12.51
C PRO A 23 -0.94 -3.42 11.42
N ILE A 24 0.18 -4.05 11.11
CA ILE A 24 0.16 -5.25 10.28
C ILE A 24 -0.66 -6.29 11.03
N PRO A 25 -1.71 -6.86 10.41
CA PRO A 25 -2.50 -7.90 11.03
C PRO A 25 -1.63 -9.08 11.43
N LYS A 26 -1.93 -9.71 12.56
CA LYS A 26 -1.14 -10.87 13.07
C LYS A 26 -1.06 -12.05 12.10
N ASN A 27 -2.06 -12.19 11.23
CA ASN A 27 -2.10 -13.23 10.19
C ASN A 27 -1.39 -12.77 8.88
N GLY A 28 -0.84 -11.56 8.83
CA GLY A 28 -0.17 -11.02 7.64
C GLY A 28 -1.10 -10.78 6.45
N GLU A 29 -2.43 -10.74 6.67
CA GLU A 29 -3.39 -10.61 5.57
C GLU A 29 -4.62 -9.80 5.98
N VAL A 30 -5.11 -9.00 5.03
CA VAL A 30 -6.43 -8.35 5.10
C VAL A 30 -7.18 -8.69 3.83
N LYS A 31 -8.45 -9.07 3.96
CA LYS A 31 -9.32 -9.39 2.84
C LYS A 31 -10.66 -8.69 2.99
N PHE A 32 -11.11 -8.07 1.90
CA PHE A 32 -12.40 -7.40 1.78
C PHE A 32 -13.20 -8.00 0.64
N ASP A 33 -14.50 -8.15 0.85
CA ASP A 33 -15.44 -8.39 -0.24
C ASP A 33 -15.82 -7.06 -0.87
N VAL A 34 -15.77 -6.98 -2.20
CA VAL A 34 -16.28 -5.84 -2.95
C VAL A 34 -17.78 -6.07 -3.19
N ILE A 35 -18.61 -5.18 -2.63
CA ILE A 35 -20.08 -5.36 -2.65
C ILE A 35 -20.74 -4.28 -3.51
N ARG A 36 -21.61 -4.69 -4.43
CA ARG A 36 -22.48 -3.83 -5.21
C ARG A 36 -23.94 -4.31 -5.16
N LYS A 37 -24.86 -3.43 -4.78
CA LYS A 37 -26.29 -3.76 -4.67
C LYS A 37 -26.55 -5.03 -3.83
N ASN A 38 -25.88 -5.16 -2.67
CA ASN A 38 -25.93 -6.29 -1.77
C ASN A 38 -25.46 -7.64 -2.36
N LYS A 39 -24.65 -7.61 -3.39
CA LYS A 39 -23.99 -8.81 -3.98
C LYS A 39 -22.50 -8.62 -3.96
N VAL A 40 -21.78 -9.67 -3.60
CA VAL A 40 -20.33 -9.72 -3.75
C VAL A 40 -20.03 -9.77 -5.24
N ILE A 41 -19.19 -8.86 -5.72
CA ILE A 41 -18.77 -8.76 -7.12
C ILE A 41 -17.25 -8.92 -7.27
N GLY A 42 -16.54 -9.16 -6.19
CA GLY A 42 -15.09 -9.33 -6.21
C GLY A 42 -14.48 -9.33 -4.83
N SER A 43 -13.17 -9.32 -4.80
CA SER A 43 -12.36 -9.26 -3.59
C SER A 43 -11.21 -8.26 -3.70
N HIS A 44 -10.76 -7.78 -2.55
CA HIS A 44 -9.54 -6.99 -2.39
C HIS A 44 -8.72 -7.64 -1.25
N GLU A 45 -7.57 -8.18 -1.59
CA GLU A 45 -6.66 -8.85 -0.67
C GLU A 45 -5.35 -8.07 -0.56
N ILE A 46 -4.85 -7.92 0.66
CA ILE A 46 -3.56 -7.30 0.95
C ILE A 46 -2.78 -8.29 1.82
N ARG A 47 -1.58 -8.67 1.38
CA ARG A 47 -0.66 -9.53 2.12
C ARG A 47 0.59 -8.78 2.52
N PHE A 48 1.01 -9.00 3.75
CA PHE A 48 2.17 -8.41 4.36
C PHE A 48 3.17 -9.51 4.69
N THR A 49 4.39 -9.37 4.17
CA THR A 49 5.50 -10.28 4.48
C THR A 49 6.65 -9.46 5.05
N GLU A 50 6.95 -9.69 6.32
CA GLU A 50 8.10 -9.08 7.00
C GLU A 50 9.26 -10.06 7.06
N ASN A 51 10.45 -9.57 6.73
CA ASN A 51 11.71 -10.29 6.92
C ASN A 51 12.78 -9.27 7.31
N ASP A 52 13.23 -9.31 8.57
CA ASP A 52 14.13 -8.35 9.19
C ASP A 52 13.59 -6.91 9.05
N ASP A 53 14.29 -6.05 8.31
CA ASP A 53 13.93 -4.66 8.07
C ASP A 53 13.17 -4.44 6.74
N VAL A 54 12.83 -5.51 6.04
CA VAL A 54 12.11 -5.47 4.75
C VAL A 54 10.66 -5.86 4.96
N LEU A 55 9.75 -4.99 4.56
CA LEU A 55 8.33 -5.27 4.44
C LEU A 55 7.96 -5.32 2.95
N ILE A 56 7.34 -6.41 2.53
CA ILE A 56 6.72 -6.56 1.21
C ILE A 56 5.21 -6.52 1.40
N VAL A 57 4.54 -5.68 0.63
CA VAL A 57 3.08 -5.58 0.59
C VAL A 57 2.60 -5.94 -0.79
N GLU A 58 1.78 -6.98 -0.88
CA GLU A 58 1.17 -7.45 -2.11
C GLU A 58 -0.33 -7.15 -2.07
N THR A 59 -0.83 -6.45 -3.06
CA THR A 59 -2.26 -6.14 -3.20
C THR A 59 -2.80 -6.83 -4.43
N ASN A 60 -3.94 -7.52 -4.27
CA ASN A 60 -4.71 -8.13 -5.37
C ASN A 60 -6.15 -7.66 -5.28
N ILE A 61 -6.68 -7.15 -6.38
CA ILE A 61 -8.08 -6.76 -6.52
C ILE A 61 -8.64 -7.44 -7.76
N ASP A 62 -9.72 -8.18 -7.59
CA ASP A 62 -10.48 -8.81 -8.68
C ASP A 62 -11.94 -8.41 -8.56
N ILE A 63 -12.49 -7.84 -9.62
CA ILE A 63 -13.91 -7.42 -9.69
C ILE A 63 -14.51 -7.93 -10.98
N GLU A 64 -15.66 -8.61 -10.88
CA GLU A 64 -16.46 -9.05 -12.01
C GLU A 64 -17.94 -8.70 -11.79
N VAL A 65 -18.53 -7.98 -12.74
CA VAL A 65 -19.95 -7.67 -12.75
C VAL A 65 -20.64 -8.40 -13.90
N LYS A 66 -21.51 -9.34 -13.58
CA LYS A 66 -22.32 -10.07 -14.58
C LYS A 66 -23.72 -9.47 -14.74
N VAL A 67 -24.15 -9.36 -15.98
CA VAL A 67 -25.53 -9.00 -16.34
C VAL A 67 -26.07 -10.10 -17.26
N LEU A 68 -27.17 -10.77 -16.83
CA LEU A 68 -27.76 -11.87 -17.59
C LEU A 68 -26.75 -12.95 -18.03
N PHE A 69 -25.87 -13.34 -17.10
CA PHE A 69 -24.82 -14.36 -17.30
C PHE A 69 -23.65 -13.97 -18.22
N VAL A 70 -23.60 -12.71 -18.68
CA VAL A 70 -22.49 -12.16 -19.46
C VAL A 70 -21.68 -11.23 -18.56
N SER A 71 -20.35 -11.33 -18.58
CA SER A 71 -19.48 -10.32 -17.96
C SER A 71 -19.72 -8.98 -18.63
N ALA A 72 -20.12 -8.02 -17.83
CA ALA A 72 -20.39 -6.65 -18.26
C ALA A 72 -19.33 -5.67 -17.74
N TYR A 73 -18.44 -6.11 -16.88
CA TYR A 73 -17.30 -5.35 -16.37
C TYR A 73 -16.34 -6.30 -15.65
N GLU A 74 -15.07 -6.22 -15.98
CA GLU A 74 -13.97 -6.90 -15.33
C GLU A 74 -12.88 -5.89 -14.99
N PHE A 75 -12.27 -6.06 -13.82
CA PHE A 75 -11.13 -5.28 -13.39
C PHE A 75 -10.24 -6.15 -12.53
N ALA A 76 -8.96 -6.23 -12.90
CA ALA A 76 -7.93 -6.87 -12.11
C ALA A 76 -6.82 -5.87 -11.79
N HIS A 77 -6.35 -5.88 -10.56
CA HIS A 77 -5.20 -5.08 -10.15
C HIS A 77 -4.28 -5.90 -9.27
N GLN A 78 -2.99 -5.83 -9.55
CA GLN A 78 -1.94 -6.44 -8.74
C GLN A 78 -0.84 -5.41 -8.50
N SER A 79 -0.40 -5.30 -7.25
CA SER A 79 0.77 -4.49 -6.94
C SER A 79 1.65 -5.17 -5.90
N THR A 80 2.94 -4.87 -5.97
CA THR A 80 3.93 -5.26 -4.97
C THR A 80 4.74 -4.03 -4.59
N GLU A 81 4.73 -3.72 -3.32
CA GLU A 81 5.52 -2.65 -2.72
C GLU A 81 6.62 -3.24 -1.86
N THR A 82 7.77 -2.60 -1.84
CA THR A 82 8.89 -2.94 -0.94
C THR A 82 9.23 -1.73 -0.09
N TRP A 83 9.30 -1.96 1.20
CA TRP A 83 9.65 -0.98 2.22
C TRP A 83 10.86 -1.49 2.97
N ILE A 84 11.90 -0.67 3.14
CA ILE A 84 13.13 -1.03 3.87
C ILE A 84 13.29 -0.05 5.03
N SER A 85 13.38 -0.57 6.24
CA SER A 85 13.46 0.24 7.47
C SER A 85 12.38 1.33 7.53
N GLY A 86 11.13 0.99 7.10
CA GLY A 86 10.00 1.90 7.07
C GLY A 86 9.98 2.90 5.90
N ASN A 87 10.97 2.86 4.99
CA ASN A 87 11.02 3.73 3.82
C ASN A 87 10.51 2.99 2.58
N PHE A 88 9.66 3.65 1.80
CA PHE A 88 9.19 3.14 0.51
C PHE A 88 10.33 3.14 -0.50
N THR A 89 10.66 1.96 -1.04
CA THR A 89 11.84 1.79 -1.92
C THR A 89 11.52 1.27 -3.30
N LYS A 90 10.43 0.53 -3.47
CA LYS A 90 10.09 -0.04 -4.78
C LYS A 90 8.59 -0.28 -4.92
N ILE A 91 8.12 -0.17 -6.15
CA ILE A 91 6.77 -0.58 -6.55
C ILE A 91 6.78 -1.23 -7.93
N THR A 92 5.95 -2.25 -8.08
CA THR A 92 5.45 -2.71 -9.38
C THR A 92 3.95 -2.85 -9.29
N ALA A 93 3.23 -2.33 -10.27
CA ALA A 93 1.78 -2.51 -10.32
C ALA A 93 1.32 -2.72 -11.76
N HIS A 94 0.25 -3.49 -11.89
CA HIS A 94 -0.45 -3.77 -13.12
C HIS A 94 -1.94 -3.69 -12.87
N SER A 95 -2.67 -3.00 -13.73
CA SER A 95 -4.12 -2.94 -13.74
C SER A 95 -4.63 -3.28 -15.12
N ASP A 96 -5.57 -4.20 -15.18
CA ASP A 96 -6.23 -4.67 -16.38
C ASP A 96 -7.72 -4.34 -16.30
N PHE A 97 -8.24 -3.73 -17.34
CA PHE A 97 -9.65 -3.38 -17.50
C PHE A 97 -10.24 -4.16 -18.66
N GLU A 98 -11.50 -4.53 -18.57
CA GLU A 98 -12.25 -5.30 -19.57
C GLU A 98 -12.17 -4.72 -20.99
N ASP A 99 -11.92 -3.41 -21.15
CA ASP A 99 -11.89 -2.70 -22.42
C ASP A 99 -10.50 -2.62 -23.08
N GLU A 100 -9.64 -3.61 -22.82
CA GLU A 100 -8.27 -3.73 -23.32
C GLU A 100 -7.31 -2.62 -22.82
N ARG A 101 -7.73 -1.84 -21.82
CA ARG A 101 -6.83 -0.87 -21.16
C ARG A 101 -5.99 -1.57 -20.11
N GLU A 102 -4.71 -1.56 -20.30
CA GLU A 102 -3.74 -2.05 -19.32
C GLU A 102 -2.86 -0.91 -18.85
N TYR A 103 -2.61 -0.85 -17.56
CA TYR A 103 -1.74 0.14 -16.95
C TYR A 103 -0.64 -0.54 -16.15
N PHE A 104 0.60 -0.13 -16.38
CA PHE A 104 1.74 -0.60 -15.59
C PHE A 104 2.43 0.58 -14.96
N ILE A 105 2.95 0.35 -13.77
CA ILE A 105 3.91 1.22 -13.13
C ILE A 105 5.04 0.38 -12.53
N LYS A 106 6.26 0.88 -12.68
CA LYS A 106 7.45 0.39 -11.96
C LYS A 106 8.17 1.58 -11.40
N GLY A 107 8.59 1.49 -10.16
CA GLY A 107 9.34 2.57 -9.51
C GLY A 107 10.34 2.01 -8.52
N GLN A 108 11.42 2.75 -8.31
CA GLN A 108 12.44 2.41 -7.32
C GLN A 108 13.17 3.65 -6.81
N ASP A 109 13.60 3.59 -5.56
CA ASP A 109 14.51 4.57 -4.95
C ASP A 109 15.87 4.55 -5.65
N ASN A 110 16.40 5.74 -5.91
CA ASN A 110 17.71 5.96 -6.54
C ASN A 110 18.57 6.90 -5.67
N ASN A 111 18.60 6.70 -4.38
CA ASN A 111 19.32 7.47 -3.35
C ASN A 111 18.89 8.95 -3.23
N ASP A 112 18.82 9.70 -4.32
CA ASP A 112 18.50 11.14 -4.33
C ASP A 112 17.04 11.42 -4.74
N SER A 113 16.44 10.50 -5.51
CA SER A 113 15.10 10.63 -6.08
C SER A 113 14.41 9.27 -6.17
N PHE A 114 13.12 9.25 -6.48
CA PHE A 114 12.40 8.04 -6.82
C PHE A 114 12.13 8.03 -8.33
N LEU A 115 12.70 7.04 -9.01
CA LEU A 115 12.53 6.88 -10.45
C LEU A 115 11.33 5.98 -10.73
N ALA A 116 10.34 6.51 -11.42
CA ALA A 116 9.16 5.77 -11.84
C ALA A 116 9.07 5.70 -13.37
N SER A 117 8.44 4.66 -13.87
CA SER A 117 8.07 4.50 -15.27
C SER A 117 6.69 3.87 -15.38
N GLY A 118 5.88 4.41 -16.27
CA GLY A 118 4.52 3.94 -16.56
C GLY A 118 4.19 4.14 -18.02
N MET A 119 2.91 4.13 -18.34
CA MET A 119 2.42 4.28 -19.72
C MET A 119 2.81 5.62 -20.34
N ASP A 120 2.87 6.68 -19.54
CA ASP A 120 3.22 8.04 -20.01
C ASP A 120 4.74 8.30 -20.02
N GLY A 121 5.55 7.26 -19.78
CA GLY A 121 7.01 7.36 -19.83
C GLY A 121 7.67 7.34 -18.44
N LYS A 122 8.82 8.01 -18.35
CA LYS A 122 9.66 8.03 -17.15
C LYS A 122 9.44 9.32 -16.38
N LEU A 123 9.37 9.20 -15.06
CA LEU A 123 9.23 10.29 -14.10
C LEU A 123 10.33 10.21 -13.07
N GLU A 124 10.87 11.34 -12.70
CA GLU A 124 11.73 11.49 -11.53
C GLU A 124 10.96 12.28 -10.46
N LEU A 125 10.78 11.68 -9.31
CA LEU A 125 9.95 12.18 -8.22
C LEU A 125 10.81 12.43 -6.98
N ASN A 126 10.28 13.19 -6.03
CA ASN A 126 10.95 13.37 -4.75
C ASN A 126 11.19 12.02 -4.07
N LYS A 127 12.31 11.90 -3.35
CA LYS A 127 12.68 10.68 -2.64
C LYS A 127 11.60 10.21 -1.64
N ASN A 128 10.98 11.12 -0.92
CA ASN A 128 10.03 10.84 0.16
C ASN A 128 8.58 10.77 -0.34
N ILE A 129 8.35 10.16 -1.50
CA ILE A 129 6.99 9.90 -1.97
C ILE A 129 6.39 8.70 -1.24
N LEU A 130 5.08 8.68 -1.19
CA LEU A 130 4.31 7.53 -0.74
C LEU A 130 3.37 7.08 -1.86
N PRO A 131 3.14 5.78 -2.03
CA PRO A 131 2.14 5.31 -2.97
C PRO A 131 0.75 5.67 -2.46
N SER A 132 -0.15 6.02 -3.39
CA SER A 132 -1.57 6.19 -3.06
C SER A 132 -2.24 4.82 -3.07
N ASN A 133 -2.36 4.23 -1.91
CA ASN A 133 -3.00 2.92 -1.73
C ASN A 133 -3.99 2.97 -0.56
N PHE A 134 -4.68 1.85 -0.30
CA PHE A 134 -5.76 1.77 0.69
C PHE A 134 -5.32 1.24 2.06
N TRP A 135 -4.03 1.05 2.29
CA TRP A 135 -3.55 0.44 3.52
C TRP A 135 -2.66 1.36 4.37
N ASN A 136 -2.11 2.44 3.82
CA ASN A 136 -1.27 3.43 4.52
C ASN A 136 -1.88 4.83 4.52
#